data_b51449ee189235d594d838f7b5f3b047
#
_entry.id   b51449ee189235d594d838f7b5f3b047
#
_cell.length_a   1.000
_cell.length_b   1.000
_cell.length_c   1.000
_cell.angle_alpha   90.00
_cell.angle_beta   90.00
_cell.angle_gamma   90.00
#
_symmetry.space_group_name_H-M   'P 1'
#
loop_
_entity.id
_entity.type
_entity.pdbx_description
1 polymer ?
#
loop_
_entity_poly.entity_id
_entity_poly.type
_entity_poly.pdbx_seq_one_letter_code
_entity_poly.pdbx_strand_id
1 'polypeptide(L)'
;MRGNGFFRQTWVVSLVLPWVLLGAGCSGPPREPDLLRVGNGAEPAALDPHLVSGVSEHRVLSALFEGLATINPATLEPEPAVAARWEASPDGLVWRFHLDPDARWSDGTLVTAGDFVYAWRRMLSPALGSEYAYMLHCLAGARAFNEGQTTDFSTVGARALSDGVLEVQLDHPTPYLLKMQSHFAWYPVKAAAVEAAGRVDDRNNPWARPGTLVSNGPFRLVEWQPNDQIRLERNPYYRRAG
;
A
#
# COMPACT_ATOMS: atom_id res chain seq x y z
N MET A 1 -44.11 94.90 -36.09
CA MET A 1 -44.22 94.06 -37.30
C MET A 1 -43.54 92.80 -37.03
N ARG A 2 -44.20 91.72 -37.28
CA ARG A 2 -44.01 90.29 -37.04
C ARG A 2 -42.63 89.77 -37.40
N GLY A 3 -42.03 88.91 -36.53
CA GLY A 3 -40.86 88.06 -36.83
C GLY A 3 -40.97 86.75 -36.06
N ASN A 4 -41.19 85.67 -36.79
CA ASN A 4 -41.42 84.34 -36.31
C ASN A 4 -40.13 83.67 -35.76
N GLY A 5 -40.21 83.25 -34.52
CA GLY A 5 -39.16 82.44 -33.95
C GLY A 5 -39.40 80.90 -34.21
N PHE A 6 -38.47 80.31 -34.87
CA PHE A 6 -38.43 78.82 -35.08
C PHE A 6 -37.76 78.18 -33.87
N PHE A 7 -38.50 77.40 -33.09
CA PHE A 7 -37.98 76.54 -32.07
C PHE A 7 -37.39 75.29 -32.77
N ARG A 8 -36.06 75.09 -32.68
CA ARG A 8 -35.40 73.84 -33.03
C ARG A 8 -35.39 72.99 -31.79
N GLN A 9 -36.16 71.91 -31.84
CA GLN A 9 -36.21 70.87 -30.86
C GLN A 9 -35.04 69.88 -31.11
N THR A 10 -33.99 69.92 -30.26
CA THR A 10 -32.85 69.02 -30.34
C THR A 10 -33.18 67.70 -29.56
N TRP A 11 -33.36 66.65 -30.31
CA TRP A 11 -33.50 65.30 -29.70
C TRP A 11 -32.15 64.84 -29.20
N VAL A 12 -31.96 64.72 -27.88
CA VAL A 12 -30.80 64.03 -27.26
C VAL A 12 -31.14 62.58 -27.24
N VAL A 13 -30.55 61.82 -28.17
CA VAL A 13 -30.60 60.32 -28.15
C VAL A 13 -29.56 59.86 -27.12
N SER A 14 -30.03 59.50 -25.92
CA SER A 14 -29.21 58.82 -24.92
C SER A 14 -28.95 57.36 -25.36
N LEU A 15 -27.76 57.14 -25.88
CA LEU A 15 -27.26 55.79 -26.14
C LEU A 15 -26.92 55.14 -24.77
N VAL A 16 -27.83 54.28 -24.28
CA VAL A 16 -27.58 53.39 -23.17
C VAL A 16 -26.82 52.18 -23.71
N LEU A 17 -25.50 52.16 -23.51
CA LEU A 17 -24.65 50.99 -23.81
C LEU A 17 -24.89 49.93 -22.73
N PRO A 18 -25.36 48.71 -23.04
CA PRO A 18 -25.43 47.66 -22.05
C PRO A 18 -24.00 47.15 -21.78
N TRP A 19 -23.54 47.32 -20.54
CA TRP A 19 -22.36 46.67 -20.04
C TRP A 19 -22.63 45.16 -19.93
N VAL A 20 -22.23 44.42 -20.93
CA VAL A 20 -22.14 42.96 -20.85
C VAL A 20 -20.93 42.63 -19.96
N LEU A 21 -21.17 42.39 -18.68
CA LEU A 21 -20.21 41.77 -17.79
C LEU A 21 -19.94 40.34 -18.28
N LEU A 22 -18.89 40.15 -19.08
CA LEU A 22 -18.28 38.88 -19.34
C LEU A 22 -17.68 38.41 -18.02
N GLY A 23 -18.46 37.67 -17.24
CA GLY A 23 -17.98 36.86 -16.12
C GLY A 23 -17.04 35.81 -16.70
N ALA A 24 -15.73 36.10 -16.70
CA ALA A 24 -14.71 35.08 -16.84
C ALA A 24 -14.81 34.14 -15.62
N GLY A 25 -15.68 33.13 -15.71
CA GLY A 25 -15.69 32.05 -14.78
C GLY A 25 -14.32 31.36 -14.89
N CYS A 26 -13.51 31.43 -13.82
CA CYS A 26 -12.37 30.57 -13.66
C CYS A 26 -12.89 29.13 -13.62
N SER A 27 -13.08 28.53 -14.79
CA SER A 27 -13.21 27.07 -14.88
C SER A 27 -11.86 26.50 -14.50
N GLY A 28 -11.75 26.04 -13.26
CA GLY A 28 -10.62 25.21 -12.84
C GLY A 28 -10.49 24.05 -13.80
N PRO A 29 -9.29 23.43 -13.90
CA PRO A 29 -9.10 22.28 -14.76
C PRO A 29 -10.21 21.26 -14.49
N PRO A 30 -10.73 20.56 -15.51
CA PRO A 30 -11.76 19.55 -15.33
C PRO A 30 -11.31 18.58 -14.26
N ARG A 31 -12.10 18.44 -13.21
CA ARG A 31 -11.83 17.52 -12.11
C ARG A 31 -11.98 16.13 -12.69
N GLU A 32 -10.87 15.41 -12.80
CA GLU A 32 -10.94 13.99 -13.16
C GLU A 32 -11.75 13.29 -12.06
N PRO A 33 -12.93 12.71 -12.38
CA PRO A 33 -13.90 12.29 -11.36
C PRO A 33 -13.41 11.16 -10.45
N ASP A 34 -12.35 10.47 -10.84
CA ASP A 34 -11.80 9.30 -10.13
C ASP A 34 -10.39 9.54 -9.52
N LEU A 35 -9.93 10.77 -9.44
CA LEU A 35 -8.61 11.09 -8.88
C LEU A 35 -8.72 11.55 -7.43
N LEU A 36 -8.19 10.73 -6.50
CA LEU A 36 -7.97 11.11 -5.11
C LEU A 36 -6.54 11.62 -4.91
N ARG A 37 -6.38 12.84 -4.43
CA ARG A 37 -5.08 13.42 -4.06
C ARG A 37 -4.92 13.42 -2.54
N VAL A 38 -3.84 12.80 -2.06
CA VAL A 38 -3.54 12.65 -0.64
C VAL A 38 -2.18 13.28 -0.34
N GLY A 39 -2.14 14.17 0.66
CA GLY A 39 -0.88 14.70 1.17
C GLY A 39 -0.13 13.64 1.98
N ASN A 40 1.05 13.22 1.52
CA ASN A 40 1.84 12.20 2.19
C ASN A 40 2.70 12.74 3.34
N GLY A 41 2.93 14.06 3.37
CA GLY A 41 3.73 14.74 4.39
C GLY A 41 5.21 14.80 4.03
N ALA A 42 5.90 13.66 4.06
CA ALA A 42 7.32 13.55 3.70
C ALA A 42 7.52 12.62 2.51
N GLU A 43 8.65 12.80 1.81
CA GLU A 43 9.08 11.89 0.77
C GLU A 43 9.44 10.52 1.38
N PRO A 44 8.88 9.40 0.88
CA PRO A 44 9.29 8.07 1.31
C PRO A 44 10.75 7.79 0.94
N ALA A 45 11.52 7.23 1.87
CA ALA A 45 12.91 6.83 1.61
C ALA A 45 12.96 5.63 0.63
N ALA A 46 12.00 4.72 0.72
CA ALA A 46 11.85 3.55 -0.14
C ALA A 46 10.39 3.06 -0.12
N LEU A 47 10.05 2.15 -1.02
CA LEU A 47 8.76 1.41 -1.02
C LEU A 47 8.98 -0.10 -0.83
N ASP A 48 10.14 -0.51 -0.34
CA ASP A 48 10.41 -1.86 0.12
C ASP A 48 9.90 -2.00 1.57
N PRO A 49 8.86 -2.82 1.84
CA PRO A 49 8.25 -2.93 3.17
C PRO A 49 9.22 -3.45 4.24
N HIS A 50 10.33 -4.08 3.83
CA HIS A 50 11.32 -4.64 4.75
C HIS A 50 12.46 -3.69 5.10
N LEU A 51 12.52 -2.49 4.49
CA LEU A 51 13.63 -1.53 4.67
C LEU A 51 13.23 -0.19 5.24
N VAL A 52 11.95 0.02 5.48
CA VAL A 52 11.41 1.32 5.89
C VAL A 52 10.81 1.27 7.30
N SER A 53 10.73 2.44 7.95
CA SER A 53 10.20 2.59 9.30
C SER A 53 9.32 3.84 9.49
N GLY A 54 9.08 4.61 8.42
CA GLY A 54 8.37 5.88 8.48
C GLY A 54 6.85 5.79 8.28
N VAL A 55 6.14 6.82 8.73
CA VAL A 55 4.69 6.96 8.55
C VAL A 55 4.35 7.26 7.08
N SER A 56 5.20 8.02 6.38
CA SER A 56 5.03 8.33 4.95
C SER A 56 5.08 7.08 4.09
N GLU A 57 6.00 6.18 4.39
CA GLU A 57 6.12 4.87 3.75
C GLU A 57 4.91 3.99 4.07
N HIS A 58 4.51 3.93 5.34
CA HIS A 58 3.38 3.11 5.78
C HIS A 58 2.09 3.44 5.01
N ARG A 59 1.80 4.73 4.77
CA ARG A 59 0.61 5.15 4.01
C ARG A 59 0.61 4.62 2.58
N VAL A 60 1.74 4.68 1.91
CA VAL A 60 1.87 4.18 0.54
C VAL A 60 1.86 2.66 0.52
N LEU A 61 2.59 2.02 1.44
CA LEU A 61 2.68 0.56 1.54
C LEU A 61 1.34 -0.08 1.86
N SER A 62 0.51 0.52 2.72
CA SER A 62 -0.83 0.01 3.03
C SER A 62 -1.81 0.13 1.86
N ALA A 63 -1.54 0.97 0.86
CA ALA A 63 -2.28 0.98 -0.40
C ALA A 63 -1.75 -0.05 -1.41
N LEU A 64 -0.46 -0.37 -1.36
CA LEU A 64 0.20 -1.29 -2.29
C LEU A 64 0.13 -2.75 -1.85
N PHE A 65 0.16 -3.00 -0.54
CA PHE A 65 0.26 -4.35 0.01
C PHE A 65 -0.84 -4.65 1.02
N GLU A 66 -1.04 -5.93 1.27
CA GLU A 66 -1.97 -6.45 2.27
C GLU A 66 -1.32 -7.65 2.98
N GLY A 67 -1.48 -7.72 4.31
CA GLY A 67 -1.02 -8.84 5.13
C GLY A 67 -2.03 -9.98 5.21
N LEU A 68 -1.81 -10.94 6.13
CA LEU A 68 -2.74 -12.05 6.36
C LEU A 68 -4.07 -11.56 6.93
N ALA A 69 -4.04 -10.58 7.83
CA ALA A 69 -5.22 -9.92 8.39
C ALA A 69 -5.07 -8.41 8.28
N THR A 70 -6.18 -7.71 8.25
CA THR A 70 -6.27 -6.25 8.33
C THR A 70 -7.04 -5.82 9.58
N ILE A 71 -7.09 -4.53 9.86
CA ILE A 71 -7.85 -3.97 10.98
C ILE A 71 -9.08 -3.27 10.46
N ASN A 72 -10.25 -3.63 10.98
CA ASN A 72 -11.46 -2.89 10.71
C ASN A 72 -11.36 -1.47 11.32
N PRO A 73 -11.49 -0.40 10.54
CA PRO A 73 -11.26 0.96 11.04
C PRO A 73 -12.34 1.44 12.02
N ALA A 74 -13.52 0.81 12.04
CA ALA A 74 -14.62 1.19 12.94
C ALA A 74 -14.56 0.47 14.27
N THR A 75 -14.17 -0.83 14.27
CA THR A 75 -14.18 -1.68 15.48
C THR A 75 -12.80 -1.87 16.08
N LEU A 76 -11.73 -1.60 15.30
CA LEU A 76 -10.32 -1.87 15.62
C LEU A 76 -10.03 -3.36 15.86
N GLU A 77 -10.90 -4.24 15.38
CA GLU A 77 -10.72 -5.69 15.45
C GLU A 77 -10.10 -6.24 14.17
N PRO A 78 -9.32 -7.34 14.27
CA PRO A 78 -8.77 -8.02 13.10
C PRO A 78 -9.88 -8.61 12.23
N GLU A 79 -9.75 -8.44 10.92
CA GLU A 79 -10.63 -9.06 9.93
C GLU A 79 -9.82 -9.73 8.81
N PRO A 80 -10.42 -10.69 8.07
CA PRO A 80 -9.77 -11.37 6.96
C PRO A 80 -9.17 -10.39 5.95
N ALA A 81 -7.95 -10.71 5.49
CA ALA A 81 -7.26 -10.01 4.42
C ALA A 81 -6.77 -11.00 3.37
N VAL A 82 -5.46 -11.24 3.18
CA VAL A 82 -4.99 -12.34 2.31
C VAL A 82 -5.43 -13.70 2.86
N ALA A 83 -5.48 -13.87 4.20
CA ALA A 83 -6.10 -15.05 4.79
C ALA A 83 -7.62 -14.85 4.86
N ALA A 84 -8.38 -15.78 4.28
CA ALA A 84 -9.85 -15.82 4.37
C ALA A 84 -10.32 -16.23 5.78
N ARG A 85 -9.54 -17.06 6.47
CA ARG A 85 -9.79 -17.51 7.84
C ARG A 85 -8.50 -18.00 8.50
N TRP A 86 -8.54 -18.15 9.80
CA TRP A 86 -7.44 -18.70 10.59
C TRP A 86 -7.97 -19.52 11.77
N GLU A 87 -7.11 -20.35 12.31
CA GLU A 87 -7.35 -21.15 13.51
C GLU A 87 -6.10 -21.17 14.39
N ALA A 88 -6.27 -21.28 15.68
CA ALA A 88 -5.19 -21.38 16.64
C ALA A 88 -5.32 -22.66 17.47
N SER A 89 -4.18 -23.23 17.86
CA SER A 89 -4.15 -24.29 18.85
C SER A 89 -4.65 -23.81 20.22
N PRO A 90 -5.13 -24.72 21.10
CA PRO A 90 -5.65 -24.34 22.42
C PRO A 90 -4.65 -23.58 23.30
N ASP A 91 -3.37 -23.82 23.11
CA ASP A 91 -2.27 -23.12 23.82
C ASP A 91 -1.87 -21.80 23.15
N GLY A 92 -2.44 -21.47 21.97
CA GLY A 92 -2.15 -20.26 21.23
C GLY A 92 -0.76 -20.22 20.59
N LEU A 93 -0.05 -21.35 20.51
CA LEU A 93 1.31 -21.41 19.98
C LEU A 93 1.38 -21.75 18.49
N VAL A 94 0.37 -22.43 17.95
CA VAL A 94 0.33 -22.80 16.53
C VAL A 94 -0.89 -22.14 15.89
N TRP A 95 -0.63 -21.41 14.81
CA TRP A 95 -1.66 -20.74 14.02
C TRP A 95 -1.62 -21.26 12.59
N ARG A 96 -2.81 -21.51 12.00
CA ARG A 96 -2.94 -21.85 10.58
C ARG A 96 -3.81 -20.81 9.90
N PHE A 97 -3.23 -20.22 8.86
CA PHE A 97 -3.90 -19.25 8.01
C PHE A 97 -4.26 -19.91 6.69
N HIS A 98 -5.55 -19.89 6.34
CA HIS A 98 -6.05 -20.38 5.07
C HIS A 98 -6.21 -19.19 4.14
N LEU A 99 -5.38 -19.14 3.10
CA LEU A 99 -5.38 -18.04 2.17
C LEU A 99 -6.64 -18.03 1.30
N ASP A 100 -7.07 -16.85 0.89
CA ASP A 100 -8.13 -16.66 -0.06
C ASP A 100 -7.66 -17.18 -1.44
N PRO A 101 -8.37 -18.11 -2.08
CA PRO A 101 -7.98 -18.65 -3.38
C PRO A 101 -7.96 -17.62 -4.51
N ASP A 102 -8.63 -16.47 -4.29
CA ASP A 102 -8.67 -15.36 -5.23
C ASP A 102 -7.64 -14.26 -4.90
N ALA A 103 -6.82 -14.44 -3.85
CA ALA A 103 -5.74 -13.51 -3.54
C ALA A 103 -4.69 -13.52 -4.65
N ARG A 104 -4.47 -12.35 -5.27
CA ARG A 104 -3.56 -12.20 -6.41
C ARG A 104 -2.61 -11.04 -6.26
N TRP A 105 -1.46 -11.22 -6.85
CA TRP A 105 -0.53 -10.16 -7.13
C TRP A 105 -1.05 -9.23 -8.25
N SER A 106 -0.49 -8.04 -8.35
CA SER A 106 -0.86 -7.05 -9.38
C SER A 106 -0.49 -7.45 -10.82
N ASP A 107 0.23 -8.56 -10.99
CA ASP A 107 0.50 -9.19 -12.27
C ASP A 107 -0.47 -10.36 -12.60
N GLY A 108 -1.45 -10.60 -11.73
CA GLY A 108 -2.49 -11.62 -11.88
C GLY A 108 -2.13 -13.01 -11.35
N THR A 109 -0.89 -13.27 -10.92
CA THR A 109 -0.51 -14.54 -10.32
C THR A 109 -1.06 -14.68 -8.89
N LEU A 110 -1.22 -15.90 -8.40
CA LEU A 110 -1.72 -16.16 -7.05
C LEU A 110 -0.71 -15.74 -5.98
N VAL A 111 -1.24 -15.23 -4.87
CA VAL A 111 -0.47 -15.08 -3.63
C VAL A 111 -0.49 -16.41 -2.89
N THR A 112 0.66 -16.90 -2.50
CA THR A 112 0.82 -18.21 -1.87
C THR A 112 1.39 -18.10 -0.44
N ALA A 113 1.23 -19.15 0.34
CA ALA A 113 1.88 -19.26 1.65
C ALA A 113 3.42 -19.20 1.53
N GLY A 114 3.97 -19.66 0.41
CA GLY A 114 5.40 -19.57 0.10
C GLY A 114 5.89 -18.13 0.01
N ASP A 115 5.07 -17.18 -0.47
CA ASP A 115 5.43 -15.76 -0.56
C ASP A 115 5.61 -15.13 0.83
N PHE A 116 4.80 -15.53 1.82
CA PHE A 116 4.96 -15.09 3.21
C PHE A 116 6.23 -15.68 3.84
N VAL A 117 6.48 -16.97 3.65
CA VAL A 117 7.69 -17.64 4.14
C VAL A 117 8.95 -17.00 3.55
N TYR A 118 8.95 -16.72 2.25
CA TYR A 118 10.03 -16.00 1.58
C TYR A 118 10.21 -14.58 2.14
N ALA A 119 9.13 -13.83 2.28
CA ALA A 119 9.14 -12.46 2.80
C ALA A 119 9.72 -12.41 4.22
N TRP A 120 9.28 -13.29 5.11
CA TRP A 120 9.74 -13.31 6.50
C TRP A 120 11.19 -13.81 6.63
N ARG A 121 11.62 -14.75 5.78
CA ARG A 121 13.04 -15.12 5.68
C ARG A 121 13.90 -13.92 5.26
N ARG A 122 13.43 -13.15 4.27
CA ARG A 122 14.11 -11.93 3.82
C ARG A 122 14.15 -10.87 4.93
N MET A 123 13.01 -10.61 5.59
CA MET A 123 12.88 -9.66 6.69
C MET A 123 13.82 -9.98 7.84
N LEU A 124 13.97 -11.26 8.19
CA LEU A 124 14.82 -11.76 9.26
C LEU A 124 16.29 -11.91 8.85
N SER A 125 16.66 -11.72 7.57
CA SER A 125 18.05 -11.84 7.12
C SER A 125 18.95 -10.84 7.83
N PRO A 126 20.03 -11.28 8.52
CA PRO A 126 20.99 -10.36 9.13
C PRO A 126 21.63 -9.43 8.10
N ALA A 127 21.86 -9.92 6.87
CA ALA A 127 22.47 -9.13 5.80
C ALA A 127 21.56 -8.01 5.30
N LEU A 128 20.23 -8.19 5.31
CA LEU A 128 19.28 -7.14 4.97
C LEU A 128 19.26 -6.04 6.05
N GLY A 129 19.42 -6.40 7.32
CA GLY A 129 19.45 -5.46 8.44
C GLY A 129 18.17 -4.64 8.57
N SER A 130 17.00 -5.29 8.47
CA SER A 130 15.72 -4.64 8.63
C SER A 130 15.51 -4.11 10.05
N GLU A 131 15.09 -2.84 10.18
CA GLU A 131 14.84 -2.21 11.48
C GLU A 131 13.68 -2.85 12.25
N TYR A 132 12.68 -3.39 11.53
CA TYR A 132 11.50 -4.02 12.12
C TYR A 132 11.55 -5.55 12.16
N ALA A 133 12.72 -6.17 11.91
CA ALA A 133 12.88 -7.63 12.03
C ALA A 133 12.44 -8.16 13.39
N TYR A 134 12.63 -7.39 14.46
CA TYR A 134 12.22 -7.75 15.82
C TYR A 134 10.71 -8.01 15.97
N MET A 135 9.87 -7.45 15.10
CA MET A 135 8.42 -7.70 15.13
C MET A 135 8.07 -9.17 14.82
N LEU A 136 8.96 -9.87 14.13
CA LEU A 136 8.82 -11.29 13.82
C LEU A 136 9.46 -12.20 14.89
N HIS A 137 10.09 -11.64 15.92
CA HIS A 137 10.75 -12.44 16.97
C HIS A 137 9.79 -13.25 17.85
N CYS A 138 8.48 -13.04 17.74
CA CYS A 138 7.50 -13.93 18.34
C CYS A 138 7.38 -15.28 17.63
N LEU A 139 7.88 -15.41 16.39
CA LEU A 139 7.98 -16.70 15.70
C LEU A 139 9.07 -17.54 16.35
N ALA A 140 8.80 -18.81 16.54
CA ALA A 140 9.78 -19.76 17.08
C ALA A 140 11.09 -19.70 16.28
N GLY A 141 12.22 -19.62 16.94
CA GLY A 141 13.55 -19.58 16.33
C GLY A 141 13.91 -18.31 15.53
N ALA A 142 12.98 -17.38 15.32
CA ALA A 142 13.19 -16.20 14.48
C ALA A 142 14.29 -15.27 15.00
N ARG A 143 14.37 -15.07 16.33
CA ARG A 143 15.42 -14.26 16.95
C ARG A 143 16.80 -14.86 16.68
N ALA A 144 16.98 -16.17 16.89
CA ALA A 144 18.26 -16.84 16.68
C ALA A 144 18.71 -16.73 15.21
N PHE A 145 17.79 -16.86 14.27
CA PHE A 145 18.06 -16.66 12.84
C PHE A 145 18.45 -15.21 12.54
N ASN A 146 17.70 -14.24 13.04
CA ASN A 146 17.95 -12.81 12.78
C ASN A 146 19.27 -12.33 13.40
N GLU A 147 19.67 -12.86 14.56
CA GLU A 147 20.94 -12.55 15.21
C GLU A 147 22.13 -13.32 14.64
N GLY A 148 21.91 -14.16 13.62
CA GLY A 148 22.97 -14.95 12.97
C GLY A 148 23.50 -16.14 13.78
N GLN A 149 22.77 -16.55 14.82
CA GLN A 149 23.12 -17.74 15.63
C GLN A 149 22.89 -19.03 14.83
N THR A 150 22.03 -19.00 13.83
CA THR A 150 21.81 -20.06 12.85
C THR A 150 21.57 -19.46 11.47
N THR A 151 21.96 -20.19 10.42
CA THR A 151 21.64 -19.86 9.02
C THR A 151 20.50 -20.71 8.46
N ASP A 152 20.03 -21.68 9.25
CA ASP A 152 18.97 -22.61 8.85
C ASP A 152 17.59 -22.00 9.15
N PHE A 153 16.94 -21.46 8.11
CA PHE A 153 15.60 -20.90 8.23
C PHE A 153 14.53 -21.95 8.55
N SER A 154 14.78 -23.25 8.35
CA SER A 154 13.82 -24.31 8.69
C SER A 154 13.53 -24.39 10.19
N THR A 155 14.39 -23.80 11.02
CA THR A 155 14.21 -23.67 12.47
C THR A 155 13.23 -22.57 12.87
N VAL A 156 12.88 -21.68 11.92
CA VAL A 156 11.90 -20.62 12.16
C VAL A 156 10.48 -21.15 12.00
N GLY A 157 9.62 -20.76 12.91
CA GLY A 157 8.21 -21.18 12.96
C GLY A 157 7.32 -20.59 11.87
N ALA A 158 7.72 -20.70 10.61
CA ALA A 158 6.97 -20.24 9.45
C ALA A 158 7.04 -21.27 8.33
N ARG A 159 5.94 -21.93 8.01
CA ARG A 159 5.89 -23.04 7.05
C ARG A 159 4.71 -22.94 6.10
N ALA A 160 4.96 -23.05 4.80
CA ALA A 160 3.92 -23.28 3.81
C ALA A 160 3.59 -24.79 3.81
N LEU A 161 2.41 -25.15 4.31
CA LEU A 161 1.92 -26.53 4.27
C LEU A 161 1.39 -26.89 2.87
N SER A 162 0.89 -25.88 2.16
CA SER A 162 0.50 -25.91 0.74
C SER A 162 0.51 -24.47 0.23
N ASP A 163 0.23 -24.25 -1.05
CA ASP A 163 0.10 -22.89 -1.59
C ASP A 163 -0.93 -22.04 -0.84
N GLY A 164 -2.03 -22.65 -0.39
CA GLY A 164 -3.13 -21.98 0.30
C GLY A 164 -3.09 -22.06 1.82
N VAL A 165 -2.11 -22.72 2.45
CA VAL A 165 -2.09 -22.89 3.91
C VAL A 165 -0.74 -22.56 4.49
N LEU A 166 -0.70 -21.52 5.31
CA LEU A 166 0.48 -21.09 6.07
C LEU A 166 0.33 -21.52 7.54
N GLU A 167 1.31 -22.24 8.06
CA GLU A 167 1.41 -22.54 9.49
C GLU A 167 2.47 -21.65 10.13
N VAL A 168 2.11 -21.10 11.29
CA VAL A 168 2.97 -20.25 12.12
C VAL A 168 3.09 -20.89 13.50
N GLN A 169 4.30 -21.09 13.96
CA GLN A 169 4.60 -21.53 15.32
C GLN A 169 5.25 -20.37 16.09
N LEU A 170 4.75 -20.10 17.28
CA LEU A 170 5.22 -19.01 18.15
C LEU A 170 6.10 -19.55 19.29
N ASP A 171 7.04 -18.73 19.76
CA ASP A 171 7.84 -19.02 20.96
C ASP A 171 7.00 -18.90 22.25
N HIS A 172 5.99 -18.03 22.23
CA HIS A 172 5.09 -17.79 23.37
C HIS A 172 3.73 -17.31 22.84
N PRO A 173 2.64 -17.51 23.61
CA PRO A 173 1.32 -17.03 23.22
C PRO A 173 1.32 -15.53 22.99
N THR A 174 0.91 -15.11 21.78
CA THR A 174 0.92 -13.71 21.35
C THR A 174 -0.53 -13.28 20.98
N PRO A 175 -1.34 -12.82 21.94
CA PRO A 175 -2.76 -12.53 21.70
C PRO A 175 -3.02 -11.45 20.64
N TYR A 176 -2.04 -10.61 20.37
CA TYR A 176 -2.10 -9.52 19.40
C TYR A 176 -1.52 -9.89 18.03
N LEU A 177 -1.19 -11.17 17.78
CA LEU A 177 -0.60 -11.63 16.51
C LEU A 177 -1.39 -11.16 15.30
N LEU A 178 -2.72 -11.28 15.32
CA LEU A 178 -3.57 -10.86 14.21
C LEU A 178 -3.50 -9.35 13.93
N LYS A 179 -3.39 -8.53 14.98
CA LYS A 179 -3.23 -7.08 14.83
C LYS A 179 -1.90 -6.71 14.21
N MET A 180 -0.86 -7.47 14.50
CA MET A 180 0.47 -7.26 13.90
C MET A 180 0.49 -7.56 12.40
N GLN A 181 -0.38 -8.45 11.90
CA GLN A 181 -0.44 -8.81 10.48
C GLN A 181 -0.81 -7.64 9.55
N SER A 182 -1.41 -6.57 10.08
CA SER A 182 -1.70 -5.35 9.34
C SER A 182 -0.50 -4.41 9.16
N HIS A 183 0.60 -4.68 9.85
CA HIS A 183 1.82 -3.89 9.74
C HIS A 183 2.70 -4.36 8.58
N PHE A 184 3.31 -3.44 7.85
CA PHE A 184 4.09 -3.74 6.64
C PHE A 184 5.28 -4.70 6.88
N ALA A 185 5.81 -4.81 8.09
CA ALA A 185 6.83 -5.80 8.44
C ALA A 185 6.37 -7.25 8.20
N TRP A 186 5.06 -7.50 8.20
CA TRP A 186 4.45 -8.82 7.98
C TRP A 186 3.96 -9.04 6.56
N TYR A 187 4.07 -8.02 5.69
CA TYR A 187 3.56 -8.12 4.32
C TYR A 187 4.38 -9.10 3.48
N PRO A 188 3.74 -9.83 2.58
CA PRO A 188 4.44 -10.66 1.63
C PRO A 188 5.12 -9.80 0.57
N VAL A 189 6.21 -10.30 0.00
CA VAL A 189 6.85 -9.75 -1.18
C VAL A 189 7.00 -10.85 -2.22
N LYS A 190 6.84 -10.52 -3.50
CA LYS A 190 6.92 -11.48 -4.58
C LYS A 190 8.37 -11.87 -4.85
N ALA A 191 8.74 -13.13 -4.56
CA ALA A 191 10.10 -13.64 -4.73
C ALA A 191 10.66 -13.37 -6.13
N ALA A 192 9.89 -13.70 -7.18
CA ALA A 192 10.31 -13.51 -8.56
C ALA A 192 10.63 -12.05 -8.91
N ALA A 193 9.91 -11.07 -8.35
CA ALA A 193 10.17 -9.65 -8.58
C ALA A 193 11.46 -9.20 -7.88
N VAL A 194 11.67 -9.64 -6.64
CA VAL A 194 12.87 -9.31 -5.86
C VAL A 194 14.12 -9.92 -6.50
N GLU A 195 14.06 -11.20 -6.87
CA GLU A 195 15.21 -11.95 -7.41
C GLU A 195 15.57 -11.52 -8.83
N ALA A 196 14.58 -11.14 -9.64
CA ALA A 196 14.83 -10.61 -10.99
C ALA A 196 15.57 -9.27 -10.96
N ALA A 197 15.42 -8.49 -9.88
CA ALA A 197 16.06 -7.18 -9.75
C ALA A 197 17.45 -7.24 -9.09
N GLY A 198 17.81 -8.34 -8.42
CA GLY A 198 19.11 -8.49 -7.78
C GLY A 198 19.12 -9.48 -6.61
N ARG A 199 20.11 -9.34 -5.72
CA ARG A 199 20.21 -10.19 -4.54
C ARG A 199 19.07 -9.92 -3.56
N VAL A 200 18.54 -10.97 -2.96
CA VAL A 200 17.40 -10.92 -2.03
C VAL A 200 17.69 -10.07 -0.78
N ASP A 201 18.90 -10.10 -0.31
CA ASP A 201 19.39 -9.46 0.91
C ASP A 201 20.17 -8.15 0.65
N ASP A 202 20.15 -7.64 -0.58
CA ASP A 202 20.76 -6.35 -0.91
C ASP A 202 19.79 -5.21 -0.58
N ARG A 203 20.20 -4.31 0.30
CA ARG A 203 19.43 -3.11 0.67
C ARG A 203 19.19 -2.15 -0.50
N ASN A 204 20.04 -2.21 -1.53
CA ASN A 204 19.94 -1.38 -2.73
C ASN A 204 19.21 -2.08 -3.89
N ASN A 205 18.60 -3.25 -3.64
CA ASN A 205 17.86 -3.98 -4.67
C ASN A 205 16.71 -3.09 -5.21
N PRO A 206 16.67 -2.79 -6.52
CA PRO A 206 15.73 -1.84 -7.09
C PRO A 206 14.33 -2.40 -7.37
N TRP A 207 13.98 -3.58 -6.86
CA TRP A 207 12.72 -4.24 -7.14
C TRP A 207 11.47 -3.39 -6.81
N ALA A 208 11.57 -2.52 -5.78
CA ALA A 208 10.46 -1.70 -5.28
C ALA A 208 10.36 -0.35 -6.02
N ARG A 209 10.45 -0.37 -7.36
CA ARG A 209 10.37 0.81 -8.22
C ARG A 209 9.20 0.70 -9.22
N PRO A 210 8.75 1.82 -9.82
CA PRO A 210 7.80 1.77 -10.93
C PRO A 210 8.27 0.81 -12.04
N GLY A 211 7.35 -0.05 -12.51
CA GLY A 211 7.63 -1.05 -13.54
C GLY A 211 8.20 -2.39 -13.06
N THR A 212 8.75 -2.45 -11.83
CA THR A 212 9.30 -3.69 -11.24
C THR A 212 8.55 -4.14 -9.99
N LEU A 213 7.97 -3.19 -9.24
CA LEU A 213 7.19 -3.51 -8.04
C LEU A 213 5.91 -4.26 -8.40
N VAL A 214 5.77 -5.47 -7.87
CA VAL A 214 4.56 -6.28 -7.92
C VAL A 214 3.98 -6.33 -6.52
N SER A 215 2.76 -5.81 -6.36
CA SER A 215 2.06 -5.66 -5.09
C SER A 215 0.81 -6.54 -5.02
N ASN A 216 0.26 -6.77 -3.82
CA ASN A 216 -0.94 -7.58 -3.62
C ASN A 216 -2.12 -6.82 -3.00
N GLY A 217 -1.97 -5.51 -2.81
CA GLY A 217 -3.00 -4.64 -2.25
C GLY A 217 -3.96 -4.05 -3.30
N PRO A 218 -4.85 -3.13 -2.87
CA PRO A 218 -5.88 -2.54 -3.72
C PRO A 218 -5.34 -1.66 -4.86
N PHE A 219 -4.09 -1.21 -4.76
CA PHE A 219 -3.46 -0.37 -5.78
C PHE A 219 -2.12 -0.96 -6.22
N ARG A 220 -1.67 -0.53 -7.41
CA ARG A 220 -0.34 -0.80 -7.97
C ARG A 220 0.42 0.49 -8.21
N LEU A 221 1.74 0.45 -8.08
CA LEU A 221 2.62 1.58 -8.34
C LEU A 221 2.78 1.78 -9.85
N VAL A 222 2.51 3.00 -10.32
CA VAL A 222 2.67 3.38 -11.74
C VAL A 222 3.83 4.34 -11.92
N GLU A 223 3.95 5.32 -11.01
CA GLU A 223 4.94 6.38 -11.14
C GLU A 223 5.42 6.83 -9.76
N TRP A 224 6.69 7.17 -9.67
CA TRP A 224 7.28 7.83 -8.53
C TRP A 224 8.25 8.89 -9.00
N GLN A 225 7.85 10.14 -8.85
CA GLN A 225 8.67 11.33 -9.10
C GLN A 225 9.09 11.89 -7.73
N PRO A 226 10.36 11.74 -7.32
CA PRO A 226 10.82 12.16 -6.01
C PRO A 226 10.56 13.65 -5.74
N ASN A 227 10.06 13.96 -4.55
CA ASN A 227 9.66 15.31 -4.10
C ASN A 227 8.53 15.95 -4.89
N ASP A 228 7.81 15.19 -5.70
CA ASP A 228 6.64 15.67 -6.45
C ASP A 228 5.43 14.78 -6.20
N GLN A 229 5.40 13.58 -6.78
CA GLN A 229 4.24 12.71 -6.67
C GLN A 229 4.58 11.22 -6.72
N ILE A 230 3.71 10.43 -6.08
CA ILE A 230 3.60 8.99 -6.26
C ILE A 230 2.22 8.70 -6.83
N ARG A 231 2.16 8.09 -8.02
CA ARG A 231 0.91 7.75 -8.67
C ARG A 231 0.63 6.26 -8.54
N LEU A 232 -0.51 5.98 -7.97
CA LEU A 232 -1.05 4.64 -7.83
C LEU A 232 -2.29 4.49 -8.70
N GLU A 233 -2.51 3.30 -9.23
CA GLU A 233 -3.72 2.93 -9.97
C GLU A 233 -4.39 1.73 -9.30
N ARG A 234 -5.69 1.57 -9.50
CA ARG A 234 -6.41 0.38 -9.01
C ARG A 234 -5.73 -0.90 -9.51
N ASN A 235 -5.54 -1.85 -8.61
CA ASN A 235 -5.08 -3.19 -8.96
C ASN A 235 -6.28 -3.97 -9.53
N PRO A 236 -6.30 -4.33 -10.83
CA PRO A 236 -7.44 -5.01 -11.44
C PRO A 236 -7.64 -6.44 -10.91
N TYR A 237 -6.65 -7.00 -10.25
CA TYR A 237 -6.70 -8.35 -9.68
C TYR A 237 -6.99 -8.36 -8.17
N TYR A 238 -7.24 -7.18 -7.57
CA TYR A 238 -7.55 -7.13 -6.15
C TYR A 238 -8.97 -7.65 -5.90
N ARG A 239 -9.10 -8.73 -5.12
CA ARG A 239 -10.34 -9.49 -4.92
C ARG A 239 -11.50 -8.71 -4.29
N ARG A 240 -11.23 -7.58 -3.61
CA ARG A 240 -12.24 -6.70 -3.01
C ARG A 240 -12.51 -5.43 -3.83
N ALA A 241 -12.08 -5.40 -5.09
CA ALA A 241 -12.40 -4.33 -6.02
C ALA A 241 -13.85 -4.49 -6.46
N GLY A 242 -14.79 -3.97 -5.67
CA GLY A 242 -16.21 -3.88 -5.92
C GLY A 242 -16.68 -2.44 -5.94
#